data_471818c2cf23f423ee15d14590eb689f
#
_entry.id   471818c2cf23f423ee15d14590eb689f
#
_cell.length_a   1.000
_cell.length_b   1.000
_cell.length_c   1.000
_cell.angle_alpha   90.00
_cell.angle_beta   90.00
_cell.angle_gamma   90.00
#
_symmetry.space_group_name_H-M   'P 1'
#
loop_
_entity.id
_entity.type
_entity.pdbx_description
1 polymer ?
#
loop_
_entity_poly.entity_id
_entity_poly.type
_entity_poly.pdbx_seq_one_letter_code
_entity_poly.pdbx_strand_id
1 'polypeptide(L)'
;MNTIALYVAGRSEPLAREVAVADRFLTRLRGLIGRPPLQSGQGLWIRPCQQVHTHFMSAPIDIVFIDAEGTVLDIVPALKPWRFSRWVRKADSVLELAAGGASGLKPGDRIHGG
;
A
#
# COMPACT_ATOMS: atom_id res chain seq x y z
N MET A 1 -3.74 -16.31 -0.64
CA MET A 1 -2.94 -15.49 0.30
C MET A 1 -3.86 -14.98 1.39
N ASN A 2 -3.46 -15.13 2.65
CA ASN A 2 -4.24 -14.63 3.77
C ASN A 2 -4.22 -13.11 3.82
N THR A 3 -5.30 -12.54 4.31
CA THR A 3 -5.41 -11.10 4.45
C THR A 3 -5.62 -10.71 5.91
N ILE A 4 -5.25 -9.48 6.22
CA ILE A 4 -5.49 -8.88 7.53
C ILE A 4 -6.19 -7.53 7.35
N ALA A 5 -6.86 -7.06 8.40
CA ALA A 5 -7.37 -5.70 8.43
C ALA A 5 -6.29 -4.78 9.01
N LEU A 6 -6.18 -3.58 8.46
CA LEU A 6 -5.27 -2.56 8.96
C LEU A 6 -6.05 -1.37 9.52
N TYR A 7 -5.53 -0.81 10.58
CA TYR A 7 -6.13 0.29 11.32
C TYR A 7 -5.17 1.47 11.44
N VAL A 8 -5.73 2.64 11.60
CA VAL A 8 -4.98 3.85 11.93
C VAL A 8 -5.14 4.09 13.43
N ALA A 9 -4.05 4.31 14.15
CA ALA A 9 -4.10 4.55 15.58
C ALA A 9 -5.04 5.71 15.89
N GLY A 10 -5.92 5.51 16.86
CA GLY A 10 -6.92 6.48 17.26
C GLY A 10 -8.25 6.41 16.51
N ARG A 11 -8.37 5.50 15.54
CA ARG A 11 -9.60 5.31 14.77
C ARG A 11 -10.17 3.92 15.01
N SER A 12 -11.50 3.81 15.10
CA SER A 12 -12.18 2.53 15.31
C SER A 12 -12.44 1.80 14.00
N GLU A 13 -12.67 2.53 12.91
CA GLU A 13 -12.90 1.92 11.60
C GLU A 13 -11.59 1.51 10.94
N PRO A 14 -11.53 0.36 10.28
CA PRO A 14 -10.32 -0.04 9.59
C PRO A 14 -10.01 0.86 8.40
N LEU A 15 -8.73 1.06 8.15
CA LEU A 15 -8.25 1.73 6.93
C LEU A 15 -8.56 0.86 5.70
N ALA A 16 -8.32 -0.43 5.81
CA ALA A 16 -8.64 -1.41 4.78
C ALA A 16 -8.91 -2.76 5.46
N ARG A 17 -9.88 -3.50 4.94
CA ARG A 17 -10.35 -4.74 5.58
C ARG A 17 -9.62 -5.98 5.08
N GLU A 18 -9.16 -5.96 3.83
CA GLU A 18 -8.56 -7.11 3.18
C GLU A 18 -7.20 -6.73 2.61
N VAL A 19 -6.17 -6.79 3.45
CA VAL A 19 -4.81 -6.44 3.05
C VAL A 19 -3.97 -7.70 3.01
N ALA A 20 -3.46 -8.03 1.84
CA ALA A 20 -2.50 -9.11 1.67
C ALA A 20 -1.12 -8.58 2.03
N VAL A 21 -0.36 -9.35 2.80
CA VAL A 21 1.03 -9.03 3.13
C VAL A 21 1.92 -9.86 2.21
N ALA A 22 2.83 -9.20 1.50
CA ALA A 22 3.67 -9.85 0.52
C ALA A 22 5.11 -9.38 0.64
N ASP A 23 6.06 -10.27 0.31
CA ASP A 23 7.42 -9.83 0.11
C ASP A 23 7.58 -9.27 -1.31
N ARG A 24 8.71 -8.62 -1.52
CA ARG A 24 9.01 -7.97 -2.78
C ARG A 24 9.07 -8.92 -3.96
N PHE A 25 9.55 -10.13 -3.73
CA PHE A 25 9.68 -11.15 -4.77
C PHE A 25 8.31 -11.60 -5.27
N LEU A 26 7.40 -11.94 -4.35
CA LEU A 26 6.04 -12.35 -4.71
C LEU A 26 5.32 -11.24 -5.47
N THR A 27 5.53 -10.00 -5.08
CA THR A 27 4.92 -8.86 -5.76
C THR A 27 5.38 -8.75 -7.21
N ARG A 28 6.66 -8.98 -7.48
CA ARG A 28 7.19 -9.00 -8.83
C ARG A 28 6.56 -10.08 -9.68
N LEU A 29 6.44 -11.27 -9.14
CA LEU A 29 5.82 -12.38 -9.87
C LEU A 29 4.37 -12.06 -10.23
N ARG A 30 3.62 -11.50 -9.29
CA ARG A 30 2.24 -11.12 -9.53
C ARG A 30 2.14 -10.02 -10.58
N GLY A 31 3.07 -9.08 -10.58
CA GLY A 31 3.13 -8.03 -11.59
C GLY A 31 3.31 -8.58 -13.00
N LEU A 32 4.14 -9.62 -13.14
CA LEU A 32 4.43 -10.23 -14.44
C LEU A 32 3.23 -10.95 -15.02
N ILE A 33 2.40 -11.56 -14.21
CA ILE A 33 1.22 -12.30 -14.68
C ILE A 33 -0.06 -11.48 -14.65
N GLY A 34 0.06 -10.20 -14.30
CA GLY A 34 -1.09 -9.32 -14.17
C GLY A 34 -1.95 -9.69 -12.98
N ARG A 35 -2.25 -8.75 -12.14
CA ARG A 35 -3.17 -8.96 -11.02
C ARG A 35 -4.42 -8.12 -11.21
N PRO A 36 -5.56 -8.57 -10.69
CA PRO A 36 -6.78 -7.77 -10.79
C PRO A 36 -6.61 -6.44 -10.06
N PRO A 37 -7.32 -5.39 -10.47
CA PRO A 37 -7.26 -4.11 -9.77
C PRO A 37 -7.73 -4.26 -8.32
N LEU A 38 -7.11 -3.50 -7.43
CA LEU A 38 -7.54 -3.43 -6.04
C LEU A 38 -8.91 -2.75 -5.98
N GLN A 39 -9.79 -3.34 -5.19
CA GLN A 39 -11.11 -2.77 -4.93
C GLN A 39 -11.10 -2.03 -3.59
N SER A 40 -12.12 -1.21 -3.36
CA SER A 40 -12.28 -0.51 -2.10
C SER A 40 -12.19 -1.48 -0.92
N GLY A 41 -11.40 -1.15 0.08
CA GLY A 41 -11.16 -2.01 1.24
C GLY A 41 -10.08 -3.05 1.07
N GLN A 42 -9.55 -3.22 -0.13
CA GLN A 42 -8.45 -4.13 -0.40
C GLN A 42 -7.11 -3.40 -0.42
N GLY A 43 -6.05 -4.12 -0.12
CA GLY A 43 -4.70 -3.57 -0.17
C GLY A 43 -3.64 -4.63 -0.31
N LEU A 44 -2.43 -4.18 -0.61
CA LEU A 44 -1.25 -5.02 -0.66
C LEU A 44 -0.14 -4.32 0.13
N TRP A 45 0.35 -4.98 1.18
CA TRP A 45 1.41 -4.43 2.04
C TRP A 45 2.71 -5.17 1.75
N ILE A 46 3.65 -4.45 1.15
CA ILE A 46 4.90 -5.02 0.63
C ILE A 46 6.06 -4.66 1.55
N ARG A 47 6.82 -5.67 1.96
CA ARG A 47 7.96 -5.52 2.88
C ARG A 47 9.10 -6.45 2.46
N PRO A 48 10.37 -5.99 2.46
CA PRO A 48 10.79 -4.57 2.55
C PRO A 48 10.53 -3.87 1.22
N CYS A 49 10.27 -2.58 1.27
CA CYS A 49 9.99 -1.83 0.05
C CYS A 49 10.17 -0.33 0.27
N GLN A 50 10.78 0.36 -0.69
CA GLN A 50 11.04 1.79 -0.65
C GLN A 50 10.57 2.51 -1.89
N GLN A 51 10.17 1.75 -2.91
CA GLN A 51 9.66 2.26 -4.18
C GLN A 51 8.81 1.19 -4.83
N VAL A 52 7.75 1.60 -5.50
CA VAL A 52 6.90 0.70 -6.28
C VAL A 52 6.76 1.20 -7.70
N HIS A 53 6.30 0.31 -8.57
CA HIS A 53 5.86 0.67 -9.90
C HIS A 53 4.46 0.12 -10.15
N THR A 54 3.76 0.78 -11.07
CA THR A 54 2.38 0.43 -11.40
C THR A 54 2.27 -0.17 -12.81
N HIS A 55 3.37 -0.72 -13.32
CA HIS A 55 3.40 -1.39 -14.61
C HIS A 55 2.45 -2.59 -14.58
N PHE A 56 1.73 -2.79 -15.67
CA PHE A 56 0.74 -3.86 -15.84
C PHE A 56 -0.50 -3.72 -14.94
N MET A 57 -0.66 -2.61 -14.26
CA MET A 57 -1.90 -2.33 -13.53
C MET A 57 -2.91 -1.67 -14.46
N SER A 58 -4.19 -1.91 -14.20
CA SER A 58 -5.28 -1.39 -15.02
C SER A 58 -5.96 -0.16 -14.43
N ALA A 59 -5.62 0.20 -13.19
CA ALA A 59 -6.25 1.32 -12.49
C ALA A 59 -5.23 2.04 -11.62
N PRO A 60 -5.45 3.33 -11.33
CA PRO A 60 -4.60 4.06 -10.38
C PRO A 60 -4.73 3.49 -8.97
N ILE A 61 -3.66 3.64 -8.18
CA ILE A 61 -3.64 3.19 -6.79
C ILE A 61 -3.05 4.28 -5.89
N ASP A 62 -3.45 4.26 -4.62
CA ASP A 62 -2.82 5.07 -3.60
C ASP A 62 -1.61 4.32 -3.05
N ILE A 63 -0.51 5.03 -2.86
CA ILE A 63 0.74 4.48 -2.34
C ILE A 63 1.02 5.13 -0.99
N VAL A 64 1.22 4.31 0.05
CA VAL A 64 1.53 4.78 1.40
C VAL A 64 2.89 4.23 1.81
N PHE A 65 3.85 5.11 2.07
CA PHE A 65 5.18 4.72 2.56
C PHE A 65 5.17 4.73 4.07
N ILE A 66 5.64 3.64 4.68
CA ILE A 66 5.55 3.38 6.12
C ILE A 66 6.93 3.00 6.64
N ASP A 67 7.33 3.58 7.78
CA ASP A 67 8.62 3.26 8.39
C ASP A 67 8.56 1.99 9.25
N ALA A 68 9.68 1.65 9.89
CA ALA A 68 9.79 0.42 10.66
C ALA A 68 8.88 0.40 11.90
N GLU A 69 8.45 1.55 12.38
CA GLU A 69 7.55 1.68 13.54
C GLU A 69 6.08 1.73 13.14
N GLY A 70 5.78 1.65 11.85
CA GLY A 70 4.40 1.74 11.36
C GLY A 70 3.93 3.17 11.11
N THR A 71 4.82 4.15 11.15
CA THR A 71 4.46 5.55 10.94
C THR A 71 4.43 5.86 9.44
N VAL A 72 3.37 6.52 9.00
CA VAL A 72 3.24 6.97 7.62
C VAL A 72 4.24 8.09 7.35
N LEU A 73 5.08 7.88 6.36
CA LEU A 73 6.10 8.86 5.94
C LEU A 73 5.61 9.77 4.83
N ASP A 74 4.89 9.20 3.87
CA ASP A 74 4.46 9.92 2.69
C ASP A 74 3.34 9.16 1.98
N ILE A 75 2.55 9.87 1.19
CA ILE A 75 1.44 9.30 0.45
C ILE A 75 1.47 9.84 -0.98
N VAL A 76 1.30 8.96 -1.96
CA VAL A 76 1.12 9.33 -3.36
C VAL A 76 -0.30 8.93 -3.75
N PRO A 77 -1.23 9.87 -3.84
CA PRO A 77 -2.61 9.53 -4.20
C PRO A 77 -2.73 9.26 -5.69
N ALA A 78 -3.53 8.26 -6.02
CA ALA A 78 -3.94 7.94 -7.39
C ALA A 78 -2.77 7.89 -8.39
N LEU A 79 -1.72 7.14 -8.06
CA LEU A 79 -0.60 6.93 -8.98
C LEU A 79 -1.10 6.13 -10.19
N LYS A 80 -0.98 6.72 -11.38
CA LYS A 80 -1.49 6.13 -12.61
C LYS A 80 -0.72 4.86 -12.98
N PRO A 81 -1.32 3.97 -13.78
CA PRO A 81 -0.59 2.82 -14.33
C PRO A 81 0.64 3.23 -15.14
N TRP A 82 1.61 2.33 -15.20
CA TRP A 82 2.86 2.50 -15.96
C TRP A 82 3.74 3.63 -15.44
N ARG A 83 3.75 3.82 -14.12
CA ARG A 83 4.58 4.82 -13.44
C ARG A 83 5.45 4.17 -12.39
N PHE A 84 6.54 4.85 -12.05
CA PHE A 84 7.30 4.59 -10.83
C PHE A 84 6.88 5.60 -9.78
N SER A 85 6.80 5.14 -8.52
CA SER A 85 6.70 6.06 -7.40
C SER A 85 8.07 6.70 -7.14
N ARG A 86 8.09 7.73 -6.31
CA ARG A 86 9.36 8.24 -5.77
C ARG A 86 10.03 7.17 -4.91
N TRP A 87 11.32 7.33 -4.69
CA TRP A 87 12.08 6.54 -3.75
C TRP A 87 11.99 7.19 -2.37
N VAL A 88 11.58 6.45 -1.35
CA VAL A 88 11.49 6.94 0.03
C VAL A 88 12.46 6.13 0.87
N ARG A 89 13.61 6.74 1.15
CA ARG A 89 14.76 6.06 1.76
C ARG A 89 14.43 5.43 3.11
N LYS A 90 13.65 6.10 3.94
CA LYS A 90 13.32 5.64 5.30
C LYS A 90 12.16 4.65 5.34
N ALA A 91 11.53 4.38 4.21
CA ALA A 91 10.43 3.43 4.18
C ALA A 91 10.93 2.02 4.44
N ASP A 92 10.25 1.32 5.33
CA ASP A 92 10.43 -0.11 5.57
C ASP A 92 9.46 -0.91 4.72
N SER A 93 8.30 -0.35 4.45
CA SER A 93 7.25 -1.00 3.70
C SER A 93 6.43 0.00 2.89
N VAL A 94 5.68 -0.53 1.93
CA VAL A 94 4.75 0.25 1.11
C VAL A 94 3.40 -0.45 1.13
N LEU A 95 2.36 0.31 1.41
CA LEU A 95 0.98 -0.15 1.34
C LEU A 95 0.34 0.40 0.08
N GLU A 96 -0.16 -0.49 -0.77
CA GLU A 96 -0.95 -0.14 -1.96
C GLU A 96 -2.42 -0.30 -1.63
N LEU A 97 -3.20 0.72 -1.94
CA LEU A 97 -4.66 0.72 -1.75
C LEU A 97 -5.33 1.14 -3.05
N ALA A 98 -6.59 0.78 -3.21
CA ALA A 98 -7.39 1.33 -4.31
C ALA A 98 -7.39 2.85 -4.23
N ALA A 99 -7.48 3.53 -5.37
CA ALA A 99 -7.49 4.99 -5.40
C ALA A 99 -8.60 5.53 -4.48
N GLY A 100 -8.22 6.46 -3.61
CA GLY A 100 -9.11 6.99 -2.58
C GLY A 100 -9.04 6.26 -1.25
N GLY A 101 -8.43 5.07 -1.21
CA GLY A 101 -8.32 4.29 0.03
C GLY A 101 -7.47 4.94 1.11
N ALA A 102 -6.54 5.82 0.73
CA ALA A 102 -5.71 6.57 1.67
C ALA A 102 -6.30 7.94 2.01
N SER A 103 -7.53 8.22 1.60
CA SER A 103 -8.19 9.49 1.89
C SER A 103 -8.30 9.71 3.39
N GLY A 104 -7.90 10.89 3.86
CA GLY A 104 -7.89 11.21 5.30
C GLY A 104 -6.65 10.72 6.04
N LEU A 105 -5.80 9.93 5.41
CA LEU A 105 -4.51 9.52 5.97
C LEU A 105 -3.49 10.63 5.73
N LYS A 106 -2.58 10.81 6.68
CA LYS A 106 -1.54 11.83 6.56
C LYS A 106 -0.22 11.35 7.15
N PRO A 107 0.90 11.95 6.74
CA PRO A 107 2.19 11.66 7.39
C PRO A 107 2.10 11.85 8.90
N GLY A 108 2.71 10.95 9.63
CA GLY A 108 2.65 10.91 11.10
C GLY A 108 1.57 9.98 11.65
N ASP A 109 0.57 9.61 10.87
CA ASP A 109 -0.38 8.58 11.29
C ASP A 109 0.34 7.24 11.48
N ARG A 110 -0.16 6.43 12.40
CA ARG A 110 0.41 5.08 12.62
C ARG A 110 -0.56 4.01 12.17
N ILE A 111 -0.02 3.05 11.43
CA ILE A 111 -0.76 1.92 10.89
C ILE A 111 -0.45 0.68 11.73
N HIS A 112 -1.47 -0.10 12.05
CA HIS A 112 -1.28 -1.36 12.78
C HIS A 112 -2.32 -2.40 12.34
N GLY A 113 -1.98 -3.67 12.52
CA GLY A 113 -2.92 -4.77 12.32
C GLY A 113 -3.74 -5.00 13.58
N GLY A 114 -5.02 -4.98 13.44
CA GLY A 114 -6.01 -5.25 14.46
C GLY A 114 -5.63 -5.37 15.90
#